data_5438ce4f2f8db36780be604f021f7551
#
_entry.id   5438ce4f2f8db36780be604f021f7551
#
_cell.length_a   1.000
_cell.length_b   1.000
_cell.length_c   1.000
_cell.angle_alpha   90.00
_cell.angle_beta   90.00
_cell.angle_gamma   90.00
#
_symmetry.space_group_name_H-M   'P 1'
#
loop_
_entity.id
_entity.type
_entity.pdbx_description
1 polymer ?
#
loop_
_entity_poly.entity_id
_entity_poly.type
_entity_poly.pdbx_seq_one_letter_code
_entity_poly.pdbx_strand_id
1 'polypeptide(L)'
;MAEWQTRKTKDLVIAFRSWKFESSRPHMIKKAIHDFLFFLLGDRCIMANKKINTIAIFSVFVAIVMLQTFIPCLGYIRFFPALPAITTLPLTVTVFGILMGPKMGGFLGFFWGALSLFRAYTQPADLVSIMLFQNAVIAIIPRFLAGVVPGLVGKLWQQRHSTRNYLISVAAGVASTLTNTLMVILFTSIFYNHSSKLMSCLGYADTSKSLIIVLLIALSFNSACEAIFTGILTPLIVVPLKKVLSKRL
;
A
#
# COMPACT_ATOMS: atom_id res chain seq x y z
N MET A 1 30.17 29.36 -3.15
CA MET A 1 29.28 28.18 -3.07
C MET A 1 29.14 27.61 -1.65
N ALA A 2 30.16 27.62 -0.81
CA ALA A 2 30.08 27.09 0.56
C ALA A 2 29.15 27.90 1.51
N GLU A 3 29.05 29.21 1.36
CA GLU A 3 28.21 30.08 2.18
C GLU A 3 26.69 29.86 2.01
N TRP A 4 26.29 29.43 0.82
CA TRP A 4 24.88 29.16 0.49
C TRP A 4 24.37 27.84 1.11
N GLN A 5 25.26 26.85 1.22
CA GLN A 5 24.94 25.58 1.88
C GLN A 5 24.84 25.71 3.40
N THR A 6 25.66 26.56 4.02
CA THR A 6 25.65 26.80 5.47
C THR A 6 24.40 27.59 5.90
N ARG A 7 23.87 28.46 5.07
CA ARG A 7 22.63 29.19 5.34
C ARG A 7 21.41 28.25 5.30
N LYS A 8 21.34 27.37 4.28
CA LYS A 8 20.27 26.37 4.15
C LYS A 8 20.22 25.35 5.31
N THR A 9 21.37 24.93 5.83
CA THR A 9 21.44 24.01 6.97
C THR A 9 21.02 24.69 8.28
N LYS A 10 21.33 25.97 8.48
CA LYS A 10 20.86 26.74 9.65
C LYS A 10 19.35 26.92 9.65
N ASP A 11 18.76 27.23 8.49
CA ASP A 11 17.31 27.41 8.36
C ASP A 11 16.55 26.08 8.57
N LEU A 12 17.10 24.95 8.11
CA LEU A 12 16.58 23.62 8.37
C LEU A 12 16.64 23.22 9.86
N VAL A 13 17.72 23.56 10.56
CA VAL A 13 17.88 23.27 11.99
C VAL A 13 16.96 24.14 12.83
N ILE A 14 16.73 25.40 12.45
CA ILE A 14 15.79 26.30 13.12
C ILE A 14 14.35 25.83 12.91
N ALA A 15 13.98 25.42 11.69
CA ALA A 15 12.68 24.84 11.37
C ALA A 15 12.42 23.53 12.15
N PHE A 16 13.43 22.67 12.30
CA PHE A 16 13.34 21.42 13.05
C PHE A 16 13.25 21.65 14.58
N ARG A 17 13.86 22.73 15.10
CA ARG A 17 13.80 23.09 16.53
C ARG A 17 12.48 23.72 16.92
N SER A 18 11.86 24.52 16.05
CA SER A 18 10.52 25.06 16.25
C SER A 18 9.43 23.98 16.15
N TRP A 19 9.63 22.97 15.30
CA TRP A 19 8.71 21.84 15.15
C TRP A 19 8.59 20.95 16.41
N LYS A 20 9.66 20.87 17.21
CA LYS A 20 9.70 20.04 18.42
C LYS A 20 8.90 20.62 19.60
N PHE A 21 8.49 21.88 19.54
CA PHE A 21 7.84 22.56 20.68
C PHE A 21 6.32 22.74 20.55
N GLU A 22 5.71 22.44 19.39
CA GLU A 22 4.32 22.83 19.11
C GLU A 22 3.38 21.67 18.66
N SER A 23 3.73 20.41 18.97
CA SER A 23 3.04 19.21 18.44
C SER A 23 1.69 18.86 19.06
N SER A 24 1.02 19.76 19.78
CA SER A 24 -0.21 19.45 20.54
C SER A 24 -1.53 19.98 19.94
N ARG A 25 -1.56 20.50 18.71
CA ARG A 25 -2.81 21.01 18.09
C ARG A 25 -3.17 20.29 16.79
N PRO A 26 -4.41 19.79 16.64
CA PRO A 26 -4.83 18.96 15.46
C PRO A 26 -4.75 19.69 14.10
N HIS A 27 -4.79 21.03 14.06
CA HIS A 27 -4.61 21.78 12.82
C HIS A 27 -3.14 21.87 12.36
N MET A 28 -2.19 21.63 13.26
CA MET A 28 -0.76 21.59 12.88
C MET A 28 -0.42 20.33 12.11
N ILE A 29 -1.05 19.20 12.41
CA ILE A 29 -0.88 17.96 11.66
C ILE A 29 -1.44 18.12 10.23
N LYS A 30 -2.60 18.76 10.08
CA LYS A 30 -3.16 19.10 8.76
C LYS A 30 -2.24 20.02 7.97
N LYS A 31 -1.67 21.02 8.61
CA LYS A 31 -0.72 21.97 7.98
C LYS A 31 0.60 21.28 7.64
N ALA A 32 1.16 20.47 8.54
CA ALA A 32 2.38 19.70 8.29
C ALA A 32 2.21 18.69 7.16
N ILE A 33 1.07 18.00 7.07
CA ILE A 33 0.73 17.11 5.94
C ILE A 33 0.55 17.93 4.66
N HIS A 34 -0.09 19.09 4.73
CA HIS A 34 -0.27 19.97 3.58
C HIS A 34 1.08 20.53 3.11
N ASP A 35 1.93 20.99 4.02
CA ASP A 35 3.25 21.56 3.70
C ASP A 35 4.23 20.48 3.25
N PHE A 36 4.13 19.26 3.80
CA PHE A 36 4.88 18.08 3.34
C PHE A 36 4.41 17.63 1.95
N LEU A 37 3.12 17.59 1.68
CA LEU A 37 2.57 17.37 0.35
C LEU A 37 2.94 18.48 -0.62
N PHE A 38 2.97 19.73 -0.16
CA PHE A 38 3.38 20.90 -0.95
C PHE A 38 4.90 20.86 -1.25
N PHE A 39 5.73 20.44 -0.31
CA PHE A 39 7.16 20.22 -0.51
C PHE A 39 7.45 19.04 -1.43
N LEU A 40 6.73 17.92 -1.30
CA LEU A 40 6.86 16.76 -2.19
C LEU A 40 6.34 17.03 -3.60
N LEU A 41 5.35 17.90 -3.75
CA LEU A 41 4.76 18.29 -5.02
C LEU A 41 5.40 19.54 -5.64
N GLY A 42 6.47 20.06 -5.06
CA GLY A 42 7.29 21.22 -5.41
C GLY A 42 6.91 21.96 -6.68
N ASP A 43 6.49 23.21 -6.53
CA ASP A 43 5.85 24.07 -7.55
C ASP A 43 6.63 24.31 -8.86
N ARG A 44 7.84 23.82 -8.98
CA ARG A 44 8.69 24.17 -10.13
C ARG A 44 8.96 23.06 -11.16
N CYS A 45 8.63 21.82 -10.88
CA CYS A 45 8.88 20.70 -11.83
C CYS A 45 7.67 20.26 -12.66
N ILE A 46 6.48 20.82 -12.41
CA ILE A 46 5.21 20.26 -12.93
C ILE A 46 4.88 20.73 -14.35
N MET A 47 5.58 21.74 -14.89
CA MET A 47 5.15 22.42 -16.13
C MET A 47 5.72 21.87 -17.43
N ALA A 48 6.70 20.97 -17.45
CA ALA A 48 7.43 20.73 -18.70
C ALA A 48 7.11 19.45 -19.46
N ASN A 49 6.61 18.37 -18.82
CA ASN A 49 6.34 17.13 -19.57
C ASN A 49 5.49 16.13 -18.79
N LYS A 50 4.38 15.63 -19.38
CA LYS A 50 3.49 14.61 -18.75
C LYS A 50 4.25 13.35 -18.29
N LYS A 51 5.30 12.97 -19.02
CA LYS A 51 6.15 11.83 -18.67
C LYS A 51 6.95 12.07 -17.38
N ILE A 52 7.51 13.28 -17.21
CA ILE A 52 8.29 13.65 -16.01
C ILE A 52 7.41 13.65 -14.77
N ASN A 53 6.20 14.19 -14.89
CA ASN A 53 5.24 14.19 -13.77
C ASN A 53 4.84 12.76 -13.35
N THR A 54 4.62 11.87 -14.32
CA THR A 54 4.29 10.46 -14.04
C THR A 54 5.44 9.76 -13.30
N ILE A 55 6.68 9.97 -13.75
CA ILE A 55 7.87 9.38 -13.11
C ILE A 55 8.05 9.93 -11.70
N ALA A 56 7.88 11.24 -11.49
CA ALA A 56 8.00 11.86 -10.17
C ALA A 56 6.96 11.30 -9.18
N ILE A 57 5.69 11.18 -9.59
CA ILE A 57 4.63 10.61 -8.76
C ILE A 57 4.92 9.12 -8.47
N PHE A 58 5.35 8.36 -9.47
CA PHE A 58 5.72 6.96 -9.30
C PHE A 58 6.85 6.80 -8.27
N SER A 59 7.90 7.62 -8.35
CA SER A 59 9.04 7.58 -7.43
C SER A 59 8.63 7.86 -5.97
N VAL A 60 7.69 8.78 -5.75
CA VAL A 60 7.13 9.06 -4.43
C VAL A 60 6.39 7.85 -3.87
N PHE A 61 5.54 7.20 -4.68
CA PHE A 61 4.82 6.01 -4.24
C PHE A 61 5.74 4.80 -4.00
N VAL A 62 6.78 4.64 -4.81
CA VAL A 62 7.84 3.64 -4.58
C VAL A 62 8.53 3.88 -3.24
N ALA A 63 8.88 5.13 -2.93
CA ALA A 63 9.49 5.48 -1.63
C ALA A 63 8.54 5.18 -0.46
N ILE A 64 7.24 5.48 -0.59
CA ILE A 64 6.23 5.16 0.44
C ILE A 64 6.13 3.66 0.64
N VAL A 65 6.06 2.86 -0.43
CA VAL A 65 6.01 1.39 -0.37
C VAL A 65 7.27 0.82 0.28
N MET A 66 8.46 1.38 -0.02
CA MET A 66 9.70 1.00 0.66
C MET A 66 9.64 1.30 2.16
N LEU A 67 9.25 2.51 2.55
CA LEU A 67 9.12 2.87 3.96
C LEU A 67 8.12 1.97 4.69
N GLN A 68 6.96 1.71 4.11
CA GLN A 68 5.96 0.80 4.67
C GLN A 68 6.46 -0.64 4.79
N THR A 69 7.29 -1.10 3.86
CA THR A 69 7.81 -2.47 3.89
C THR A 69 8.87 -2.65 4.98
N PHE A 70 9.78 -1.69 5.17
CA PHE A 70 10.91 -1.81 6.08
C PHE A 70 10.64 -1.24 7.47
N ILE A 71 9.71 -0.31 7.63
CA ILE A 71 9.32 0.25 8.93
C ILE A 71 8.02 -0.39 9.41
N PRO A 72 8.07 -1.34 10.37
CA PRO A 72 6.90 -2.11 10.80
C PRO A 72 5.73 -1.23 11.26
N CYS A 73 5.99 -0.14 11.99
CA CYS A 73 4.96 0.76 12.50
C CYS A 73 4.17 1.50 11.40
N LEU A 74 4.72 1.65 10.19
CA LEU A 74 4.05 2.30 9.07
C LEU A 74 3.33 1.28 8.18
N GLY A 75 3.90 0.09 8.02
CA GLY A 75 3.39 -0.93 7.11
C GLY A 75 2.40 -1.90 7.74
N TYR A 76 2.50 -2.12 9.05
CA TYR A 76 1.74 -3.13 9.79
C TYR A 76 1.16 -2.53 11.05
N ILE A 77 -0.14 -2.22 11.02
CA ILE A 77 -0.85 -1.63 12.17
C ILE A 77 -1.42 -2.78 13.01
N ARG A 78 -0.97 -2.91 14.26
CA ARG A 78 -1.53 -3.82 15.25
C ARG A 78 -2.36 -3.05 16.26
N PHE A 79 -3.67 -3.19 16.20
CA PHE A 79 -4.57 -2.59 17.19
C PHE A 79 -4.60 -3.39 18.50
N PHE A 80 -4.48 -4.71 18.40
CA PHE A 80 -4.46 -5.61 19.56
C PHE A 80 -3.35 -6.66 19.39
N PRO A 81 -2.66 -7.05 20.48
CA PRO A 81 -1.59 -8.05 20.42
C PRO A 81 -2.06 -9.42 19.90
N ALA A 82 -3.32 -9.77 20.15
CA ALA A 82 -3.93 -11.06 19.78
C ALA A 82 -4.44 -11.10 18.32
N LEU A 83 -4.56 -9.94 17.63
CA LEU A 83 -5.05 -9.88 16.27
C LEU A 83 -3.90 -9.77 15.26
N PRO A 84 -4.07 -10.34 14.06
CA PRO A 84 -3.10 -10.17 12.99
C PRO A 84 -2.97 -8.69 12.61
N ALA A 85 -1.77 -8.29 12.19
CA ALA A 85 -1.49 -6.92 11.78
C ALA A 85 -2.21 -6.60 10.45
N ILE A 86 -2.90 -5.46 10.42
CA ILE A 86 -3.49 -4.91 9.20
C ILE A 86 -2.37 -4.29 8.37
N THR A 87 -2.26 -4.67 7.09
CA THR A 87 -1.26 -4.12 6.20
C THR A 87 -1.77 -2.86 5.49
N THR A 88 -0.94 -1.82 5.46
CA THR A 88 -1.29 -0.54 4.79
C THR A 88 -0.86 -0.51 3.32
N LEU A 89 -0.06 -1.48 2.89
CA LEU A 89 0.47 -1.58 1.54
C LEU A 89 -0.60 -1.69 0.44
N PRO A 90 -1.68 -2.51 0.59
CA PRO A 90 -2.77 -2.55 -0.38
C PRO A 90 -3.44 -1.20 -0.59
N LEU A 91 -3.57 -0.38 0.47
CA LEU A 91 -4.12 0.98 0.38
C LEU A 91 -3.27 1.86 -0.55
N THR A 92 -1.95 1.87 -0.34
CA THR A 92 -1.02 2.69 -1.15
C THR A 92 -1.05 2.28 -2.61
N VAL A 93 -1.03 0.98 -2.90
CA VAL A 93 -1.08 0.45 -4.27
C VAL A 93 -2.43 0.72 -4.93
N THR A 94 -3.53 0.61 -4.17
CA THR A 94 -4.89 0.94 -4.65
C THR A 94 -5.01 2.41 -5.03
N VAL A 95 -4.59 3.32 -4.15
CA VAL A 95 -4.62 4.77 -4.40
C VAL A 95 -3.84 5.08 -5.68
N PHE A 96 -2.64 4.56 -5.81
CA PHE A 96 -1.81 4.76 -6.99
C PHE A 96 -2.44 4.18 -8.27
N GLY A 97 -3.00 2.96 -8.20
CA GLY A 97 -3.69 2.30 -9.32
C GLY A 97 -4.87 3.12 -9.85
N ILE A 98 -5.70 3.69 -8.96
CA ILE A 98 -6.82 4.55 -9.35
C ILE A 98 -6.34 5.85 -9.99
N LEU A 99 -5.23 6.43 -9.51
CA LEU A 99 -4.70 7.69 -10.01
C LEU A 99 -4.00 7.54 -11.37
N MET A 100 -3.15 6.54 -11.52
CA MET A 100 -2.24 6.35 -12.66
C MET A 100 -2.71 5.27 -13.65
N GLY A 101 -3.76 4.53 -13.30
CA GLY A 101 -4.33 3.48 -14.13
C GLY A 101 -3.70 2.10 -13.93
N PRO A 102 -4.24 1.07 -14.61
CA PRO A 102 -3.94 -0.34 -14.32
C PRO A 102 -2.50 -0.74 -14.63
N LYS A 103 -1.90 -0.21 -15.70
CA LYS A 103 -0.52 -0.53 -16.06
C LYS A 103 0.47 -0.09 -14.98
N MET A 104 0.35 1.16 -14.55
CA MET A 104 1.23 1.74 -13.53
C MET A 104 0.93 1.15 -12.15
N GLY A 105 -0.35 0.90 -11.83
CA GLY A 105 -0.76 0.20 -10.60
C GLY A 105 -0.17 -1.20 -10.52
N GLY A 106 -0.20 -1.97 -11.61
CA GLY A 106 0.46 -3.26 -11.70
C GLY A 106 1.97 -3.18 -11.50
N PHE A 107 2.63 -2.17 -12.06
CA PHE A 107 4.07 -1.96 -11.88
C PHE A 107 4.43 -1.71 -10.40
N LEU A 108 3.65 -0.86 -9.70
CA LEU A 108 3.85 -0.63 -8.27
C LEU A 108 3.55 -1.89 -7.45
N GLY A 109 2.51 -2.65 -7.82
CA GLY A 109 2.19 -3.94 -7.21
C GLY A 109 3.28 -4.99 -7.43
N PHE A 110 3.87 -5.05 -8.61
CA PHE A 110 5.05 -5.88 -8.88
C PHE A 110 6.23 -5.50 -7.98
N PHE A 111 6.51 -4.21 -7.87
CA PHE A 111 7.58 -3.70 -7.01
C PHE A 111 7.33 -4.07 -5.53
N TRP A 112 6.10 -3.90 -5.05
CA TRP A 112 5.72 -4.38 -3.72
C TRP A 112 5.91 -5.88 -3.55
N GLY A 113 5.54 -6.70 -4.56
CA GLY A 113 5.75 -8.15 -4.55
C GLY A 113 7.23 -8.53 -4.48
N ALA A 114 8.09 -7.83 -5.24
CA ALA A 114 9.54 -8.02 -5.20
C ALA A 114 10.13 -7.66 -3.82
N LEU A 115 9.69 -6.57 -3.20
CA LEU A 115 10.08 -6.22 -1.84
C LEU A 115 9.60 -7.23 -0.81
N SER A 116 8.39 -7.79 -0.97
CA SER A 116 7.86 -8.84 -0.09
C SER A 116 8.69 -10.11 -0.18
N LEU A 117 9.10 -10.50 -1.39
CA LEU A 117 10.01 -11.61 -1.63
C LEU A 117 11.38 -11.36 -0.98
N PHE A 118 11.97 -10.20 -1.20
CA PHE A 118 13.25 -9.80 -0.59
C PHE A 118 13.18 -9.86 0.94
N ARG A 119 12.10 -9.34 1.53
CA ARG A 119 11.89 -9.37 2.97
C ARG A 119 11.75 -10.79 3.52
N ALA A 120 11.08 -11.69 2.80
CA ALA A 120 10.93 -13.09 3.20
C ALA A 120 12.27 -13.83 3.33
N TYR A 121 13.31 -13.38 2.60
CA TYR A 121 14.68 -13.92 2.72
C TYR A 121 15.52 -13.20 3.77
N THR A 122 15.32 -11.90 3.99
CA THR A 122 16.19 -11.09 4.85
C THR A 122 15.65 -10.88 6.26
N GLN A 123 14.35 -10.74 6.41
CA GLN A 123 13.68 -10.42 7.67
C GLN A 123 12.37 -11.19 7.82
N PRO A 124 12.43 -12.52 7.94
CA PRO A 124 11.22 -13.33 8.07
C PRO A 124 10.50 -13.01 9.38
N ALA A 125 9.18 -12.75 9.29
CA ALA A 125 8.38 -12.40 10.46
C ALA A 125 7.90 -13.65 11.23
N ASP A 126 7.53 -14.71 10.47
CA ASP A 126 6.99 -15.97 11.00
C ASP A 126 7.22 -17.11 10.00
N LEU A 127 7.12 -18.36 10.47
CA LEU A 127 7.33 -19.56 9.64
C LEU A 127 6.37 -19.66 8.46
N VAL A 128 5.11 -19.26 8.64
CA VAL A 128 4.10 -19.28 7.57
C VAL A 128 4.47 -18.28 6.49
N SER A 129 4.84 -17.07 6.87
CA SER A 129 5.30 -16.03 5.94
C SER A 129 6.54 -16.45 5.16
N ILE A 130 7.50 -17.16 5.80
CA ILE A 130 8.66 -17.73 5.12
C ILE A 130 8.22 -18.70 4.04
N MET A 131 7.43 -19.70 4.40
CA MET A 131 7.01 -20.76 3.46
C MET A 131 6.21 -20.21 2.28
N LEU A 132 5.35 -19.21 2.53
CA LEU A 132 4.50 -18.63 1.49
C LEU A 132 5.28 -17.67 0.58
N PHE A 133 6.00 -16.73 1.14
CA PHE A 133 6.55 -15.59 0.37
C PHE A 133 7.98 -15.79 -0.13
N GLN A 134 8.65 -16.89 0.21
CA GLN A 134 9.87 -17.31 -0.48
C GLN A 134 9.59 -17.87 -1.87
N ASN A 135 8.35 -18.26 -2.18
CA ASN A 135 7.94 -18.58 -3.54
C ASN A 135 7.64 -17.27 -4.30
N ALA A 136 8.42 -16.99 -5.34
CA ALA A 136 8.29 -15.76 -6.14
C ALA A 136 6.90 -15.60 -6.77
N VAL A 137 6.25 -16.70 -7.17
CA VAL A 137 4.91 -16.68 -7.75
C VAL A 137 3.89 -16.19 -6.73
N ILE A 138 3.93 -16.73 -5.51
CA ILE A 138 3.03 -16.35 -4.41
C ILE A 138 3.33 -14.95 -3.90
N ALA A 139 4.58 -14.51 -3.95
CA ALA A 139 4.97 -13.18 -3.51
C ALA A 139 4.61 -12.09 -4.53
N ILE A 140 4.77 -12.32 -5.83
CA ILE A 140 4.70 -11.27 -6.85
C ILE A 140 3.34 -11.19 -7.52
N ILE A 141 2.80 -12.32 -8.01
CA ILE A 141 1.59 -12.31 -8.85
C ILE A 141 0.36 -11.74 -8.12
N PRO A 142 0.06 -12.10 -6.87
CA PRO A 142 -1.08 -11.53 -6.15
C PRO A 142 -0.99 -10.01 -5.99
N ARG A 143 0.20 -9.50 -5.70
CA ARG A 143 0.46 -8.06 -5.51
C ARG A 143 0.38 -7.29 -6.82
N PHE A 144 0.89 -7.86 -7.90
CA PHE A 144 0.73 -7.30 -9.24
C PHE A 144 -0.76 -7.14 -9.60
N LEU A 145 -1.56 -8.20 -9.43
CA LEU A 145 -2.98 -8.16 -9.70
C LEU A 145 -3.73 -7.20 -8.76
N ALA A 146 -3.37 -7.16 -7.48
CA ALA A 146 -3.91 -6.20 -6.53
C ALA A 146 -3.64 -4.74 -6.94
N GLY A 147 -2.59 -4.47 -7.70
CA GLY A 147 -2.31 -3.15 -8.29
C GLY A 147 -3.07 -2.90 -9.59
N VAL A 148 -3.30 -3.92 -10.41
CA VAL A 148 -4.02 -3.79 -11.69
C VAL A 148 -5.51 -3.56 -11.48
N VAL A 149 -6.14 -4.35 -10.59
CA VAL A 149 -7.59 -4.36 -10.36
C VAL A 149 -8.13 -2.97 -9.96
N PRO A 150 -7.58 -2.25 -8.97
CA PRO A 150 -8.08 -0.91 -8.64
C PRO A 150 -7.89 0.09 -9.76
N GLY A 151 -6.87 -0.07 -10.59
CA GLY A 151 -6.68 0.75 -11.78
C GLY A 151 -7.74 0.51 -12.86
N LEU A 152 -8.23 -0.74 -12.99
CA LEU A 152 -9.35 -1.06 -13.89
C LEU A 152 -10.66 -0.48 -13.36
N VAL A 153 -10.95 -0.67 -12.07
CA VAL A 153 -12.12 -0.07 -11.41
C VAL A 153 -12.07 1.46 -11.49
N GLY A 154 -10.89 2.05 -11.36
CA GLY A 154 -10.67 3.49 -11.48
C GLY A 154 -10.99 4.08 -12.85
N LYS A 155 -11.04 3.27 -13.93
CA LYS A 155 -11.50 3.71 -15.25
C LYS A 155 -13.00 4.07 -15.29
N LEU A 156 -13.79 3.55 -14.35
CA LEU A 156 -15.21 3.86 -14.22
C LEU A 156 -15.46 5.25 -13.60
N TRP A 157 -14.40 5.97 -13.23
CA TRP A 157 -14.48 7.30 -12.65
C TRP A 157 -15.12 8.32 -13.59
N GLN A 158 -16.08 9.11 -13.09
CA GLN A 158 -16.75 10.16 -13.85
C GLN A 158 -16.57 11.51 -13.17
N GLN A 159 -16.24 12.55 -13.95
CA GLN A 159 -15.95 13.89 -13.39
C GLN A 159 -17.14 14.58 -12.72
N ARG A 160 -18.39 14.23 -13.08
CA ARG A 160 -19.61 14.91 -12.62
C ARG A 160 -20.32 14.30 -11.39
N HIS A 161 -20.01 13.06 -11.00
CA HIS A 161 -20.75 12.36 -9.94
C HIS A 161 -19.88 12.07 -8.71
N SER A 162 -19.93 12.95 -7.70
CA SER A 162 -19.14 12.81 -6.47
C SER A 162 -19.45 11.52 -5.68
N THR A 163 -20.73 11.20 -5.48
CA THR A 163 -21.17 10.01 -4.74
C THR A 163 -20.75 8.70 -5.45
N ARG A 164 -20.91 8.66 -6.78
CA ARG A 164 -20.50 7.50 -7.57
C ARG A 164 -18.99 7.29 -7.50
N ASN A 165 -18.21 8.34 -7.55
CA ASN A 165 -16.74 8.26 -7.44
C ASN A 165 -16.28 7.80 -6.07
N TYR A 166 -17.01 8.15 -5.01
CA TYR A 166 -16.78 7.64 -3.68
C TYR A 166 -16.99 6.11 -3.65
N LEU A 167 -18.13 5.62 -4.16
CA LEU A 167 -18.44 4.18 -4.23
C LEU A 167 -17.42 3.40 -5.10
N ILE A 168 -17.00 3.95 -6.23
CA ILE A 168 -15.95 3.37 -7.08
C ILE A 168 -14.65 3.22 -6.30
N SER A 169 -14.28 4.22 -5.50
CA SER A 169 -13.07 4.17 -4.69
C SER A 169 -13.15 3.13 -3.58
N VAL A 170 -14.32 3.01 -2.91
CA VAL A 170 -14.57 1.95 -1.92
C VAL A 170 -14.45 0.58 -2.58
N ALA A 171 -15.15 0.38 -3.70
CA ALA A 171 -15.13 -0.88 -4.44
C ALA A 171 -13.70 -1.26 -4.90
N ALA A 172 -12.92 -0.28 -5.35
CA ALA A 172 -11.54 -0.49 -5.75
C ALA A 172 -10.64 -0.92 -4.58
N GLY A 173 -10.82 -0.32 -3.39
CA GLY A 173 -10.09 -0.70 -2.17
C GLY A 173 -10.40 -2.13 -1.76
N VAL A 174 -11.67 -2.47 -1.65
CA VAL A 174 -12.13 -3.82 -1.31
C VAL A 174 -11.67 -4.84 -2.35
N ALA A 175 -11.85 -4.55 -3.65
CA ALA A 175 -11.45 -5.46 -4.73
C ALA A 175 -9.94 -5.71 -4.74
N SER A 176 -9.12 -4.71 -4.50
CA SER A 176 -7.66 -4.85 -4.41
C SER A 176 -7.25 -5.83 -3.31
N THR A 177 -7.78 -5.65 -2.11
CA THR A 177 -7.47 -6.49 -0.94
C THR A 177 -7.96 -7.92 -1.14
N LEU A 178 -9.20 -8.09 -1.60
CA LEU A 178 -9.76 -9.42 -1.87
C LEU A 178 -8.97 -10.14 -2.97
N THR A 179 -8.61 -9.44 -4.05
CA THR A 179 -7.78 -10.02 -5.12
C THR A 179 -6.45 -10.52 -4.58
N ASN A 180 -5.77 -9.69 -3.75
CA ASN A 180 -4.51 -10.11 -3.13
C ASN A 180 -4.68 -11.40 -2.32
N THR A 181 -5.65 -11.45 -1.41
CA THR A 181 -5.85 -12.59 -0.50
C THR A 181 -6.29 -13.84 -1.27
N LEU A 182 -7.26 -13.73 -2.18
CA LEU A 182 -7.74 -14.86 -2.96
C LEU A 182 -6.64 -15.46 -3.84
N MET A 183 -5.81 -14.62 -4.47
CA MET A 183 -4.69 -15.08 -5.28
C MET A 183 -3.59 -15.75 -4.43
N VAL A 184 -3.31 -15.23 -3.23
CA VAL A 184 -2.39 -15.88 -2.29
C VAL A 184 -2.92 -17.27 -1.91
N ILE A 185 -4.19 -17.38 -1.54
CA ILE A 185 -4.81 -18.68 -1.20
C ILE A 185 -4.76 -19.64 -2.37
N LEU A 186 -5.12 -19.18 -3.57
CA LEU A 186 -5.13 -20.00 -4.79
C LEU A 186 -3.73 -20.55 -5.10
N PHE A 187 -2.72 -19.67 -5.19
CA PHE A 187 -1.37 -20.13 -5.51
C PHE A 187 -0.76 -20.97 -4.39
N THR A 188 -1.01 -20.64 -3.13
CA THR A 188 -0.56 -21.48 -2.01
C THR A 188 -1.17 -22.86 -2.08
N SER A 189 -2.45 -22.97 -2.40
CA SER A 189 -3.12 -24.28 -2.55
C SER A 189 -2.55 -25.10 -3.71
N ILE A 190 -2.19 -24.45 -4.82
CA ILE A 190 -1.58 -25.14 -5.97
C ILE A 190 -0.18 -25.66 -5.63
N PHE A 191 0.65 -24.82 -4.99
CA PHE A 191 2.06 -25.15 -4.74
C PHE A 191 2.28 -26.02 -3.50
N TYR A 192 1.41 -25.96 -2.50
CA TYR A 192 1.57 -26.61 -1.19
C TYR A 192 0.45 -27.55 -0.79
N ASN A 193 -0.35 -28.05 -1.73
CA ASN A 193 -1.55 -28.86 -1.47
C ASN A 193 -1.30 -30.10 -0.59
N HIS A 194 -0.09 -30.65 -0.61
CA HIS A 194 0.29 -31.84 0.18
C HIS A 194 1.38 -31.55 1.23
N SER A 195 1.60 -30.30 1.59
CA SER A 195 2.64 -29.94 2.55
C SER A 195 2.15 -30.11 4.01
N SER A 196 2.46 -31.24 4.63
CA SER A 196 2.22 -31.49 6.05
C SER A 196 2.86 -30.43 6.96
N LYS A 197 4.01 -29.87 6.55
CA LYS A 197 4.70 -28.81 7.29
C LYS A 197 3.90 -27.51 7.34
N LEU A 198 3.24 -27.11 6.25
CA LEU A 198 2.42 -25.91 6.23
C LEU A 198 1.15 -26.11 7.08
N MET A 199 0.53 -27.27 7.02
CA MET A 199 -0.65 -27.60 7.84
C MET A 199 -0.33 -27.57 9.34
N SER A 200 0.80 -28.14 9.77
CA SER A 200 1.23 -28.10 11.17
C SER A 200 1.55 -26.67 11.64
N CYS A 201 2.16 -25.83 10.79
CA CYS A 201 2.42 -24.41 11.10
C CYS A 201 1.12 -23.60 11.27
N LEU A 202 0.04 -23.99 10.57
CA LEU A 202 -1.28 -23.39 10.70
C LEU A 202 -2.10 -23.92 11.89
N GLY A 203 -1.51 -24.85 12.69
CA GLY A 203 -2.14 -25.40 13.88
C GLY A 203 -3.09 -26.59 13.62
N TYR A 204 -3.09 -27.16 12.41
CA TYR A 204 -3.91 -28.32 12.06
C TYR A 204 -3.04 -29.57 11.93
N ALA A 205 -3.15 -30.45 12.94
CA ALA A 205 -2.43 -31.73 12.95
C ALA A 205 -3.05 -32.77 11.99
N ASP A 206 -4.34 -32.65 11.70
CA ASP A 206 -5.07 -33.56 10.81
C ASP A 206 -4.98 -33.12 9.35
N THR A 207 -4.37 -33.98 8.53
CA THR A 207 -4.25 -33.80 7.07
C THR A 207 -5.56 -34.08 6.30
N SER A 208 -6.65 -34.38 7.01
CA SER A 208 -7.95 -34.69 6.37
C SER A 208 -8.68 -33.47 5.80
N LYS A 209 -8.33 -32.24 6.24
CA LYS A 209 -8.95 -31.00 5.76
C LYS A 209 -8.20 -30.47 4.52
N SER A 210 -8.95 -29.97 3.55
CA SER A 210 -8.38 -29.31 2.39
C SER A 210 -7.61 -28.06 2.81
N LEU A 211 -6.38 -27.90 2.33
CA LEU A 211 -5.53 -26.73 2.61
C LEU A 211 -6.22 -25.40 2.25
N ILE A 212 -7.05 -25.39 1.20
CA ILE A 212 -7.84 -24.21 0.79
C ILE A 212 -8.75 -23.75 1.92
N ILE A 213 -9.48 -24.67 2.57
CA ILE A 213 -10.43 -24.34 3.64
C ILE A 213 -9.68 -23.78 4.84
N VAL A 214 -8.55 -24.39 5.20
CA VAL A 214 -7.71 -23.93 6.32
C VAL A 214 -7.18 -22.52 6.07
N LEU A 215 -6.66 -22.25 4.87
CA LEU A 215 -6.18 -20.94 4.47
C LEU A 215 -7.29 -19.88 4.42
N LEU A 216 -8.47 -20.26 3.91
CA LEU A 216 -9.64 -19.38 3.90
C LEU A 216 -10.00 -18.96 5.31
N ILE A 217 -10.08 -19.87 6.25
CA ILE A 217 -10.41 -19.58 7.66
C ILE A 217 -9.31 -18.71 8.28
N ALA A 218 -8.05 -19.07 8.11
CA ALA A 218 -6.92 -18.37 8.72
C ALA A 218 -6.74 -16.94 8.19
N LEU A 219 -6.96 -16.71 6.89
CA LEU A 219 -6.72 -15.42 6.25
C LEU A 219 -7.98 -14.56 6.10
N SER A 220 -9.20 -15.14 6.25
CA SER A 220 -10.46 -14.41 6.04
C SER A 220 -10.65 -13.26 7.00
N PHE A 221 -10.35 -13.45 8.28
CA PHE A 221 -10.50 -12.40 9.29
C PHE A 221 -9.56 -11.20 8.98
N ASN A 222 -8.30 -11.49 8.72
CA ASN A 222 -7.33 -10.45 8.38
C ASN A 222 -7.72 -9.72 7.07
N SER A 223 -8.13 -10.49 6.07
CA SER A 223 -8.59 -9.93 4.78
C SER A 223 -9.84 -9.05 4.94
N ALA A 224 -10.79 -9.44 5.80
CA ALA A 224 -11.97 -8.63 6.07
C ALA A 224 -11.59 -7.29 6.74
N CYS A 225 -10.73 -7.33 7.75
CA CYS A 225 -10.24 -6.11 8.41
C CYS A 225 -9.48 -5.20 7.42
N GLU A 226 -8.61 -5.76 6.59
CA GLU A 226 -7.90 -5.00 5.56
C GLU A 226 -8.84 -4.43 4.49
N ALA A 227 -9.86 -5.18 4.07
CA ALA A 227 -10.85 -4.71 3.10
C ALA A 227 -11.69 -3.55 3.64
N ILE A 228 -12.10 -3.61 4.90
CA ILE A 228 -12.81 -2.50 5.58
C ILE A 228 -11.88 -1.28 5.66
N PHE A 229 -10.65 -1.47 6.12
CA PHE A 229 -9.66 -0.41 6.26
C PHE A 229 -9.37 0.27 4.91
N THR A 230 -9.06 -0.51 3.87
CA THR A 230 -8.79 0.03 2.52
C THR A 230 -10.04 0.63 1.90
N GLY A 231 -11.22 0.02 2.09
CA GLY A 231 -12.49 0.53 1.59
C GLY A 231 -12.85 1.91 2.14
N ILE A 232 -12.59 2.15 3.43
CA ILE A 232 -12.87 3.44 4.08
C ILE A 232 -11.83 4.49 3.70
N LEU A 233 -10.53 4.15 3.74
CA LEU A 233 -9.46 5.12 3.54
C LEU A 233 -9.21 5.48 2.07
N THR A 234 -9.45 4.55 1.14
CA THR A 234 -9.24 4.82 -0.29
C THR A 234 -10.02 6.04 -0.78
N PRO A 235 -11.34 6.17 -0.56
CA PRO A 235 -12.06 7.34 -1.03
C PRO A 235 -11.63 8.64 -0.33
N LEU A 236 -11.27 8.58 0.96
CA LEU A 236 -10.81 9.74 1.70
C LEU A 236 -9.51 10.33 1.11
N ILE A 237 -8.66 9.48 0.54
CA ILE A 237 -7.40 9.90 -0.08
C ILE A 237 -7.59 10.21 -1.56
N VAL A 238 -8.25 9.32 -2.32
CA VAL A 238 -8.33 9.42 -3.79
C VAL A 238 -9.22 10.58 -4.23
N VAL A 239 -10.37 10.81 -3.59
CA VAL A 239 -11.31 11.84 -4.03
C VAL A 239 -10.70 13.24 -3.98
N PRO A 240 -10.09 13.71 -2.87
CA PRO A 240 -9.43 15.01 -2.84
C PRO A 240 -8.20 15.06 -3.74
N LEU A 241 -7.41 14.01 -3.79
CA LEU A 241 -6.18 13.99 -4.57
C LEU A 241 -6.46 14.06 -6.07
N LYS A 242 -7.47 13.34 -6.56
CA LYS A 242 -7.87 13.37 -7.97
C LYS A 242 -8.47 14.71 -8.37
N LYS A 243 -9.18 15.39 -7.43
CA LYS A 243 -9.71 16.74 -7.65
C LYS A 243 -8.59 17.79 -7.80
N VAL A 244 -7.50 17.64 -7.05
CA VAL A 244 -6.30 18.50 -7.19
C VAL A 244 -5.57 18.23 -8.48
N LEU A 245 -5.35 16.95 -8.81
CA LEU A 245 -4.68 16.54 -10.04
C LEU A 245 -5.46 16.96 -11.30
N SER A 246 -6.79 16.86 -11.31
CA SER A 246 -7.61 17.26 -12.47
C SER A 246 -7.64 18.76 -12.74
N LYS A 247 -7.28 19.60 -11.75
CA LYS A 247 -7.14 21.05 -11.94
C LYS A 247 -5.76 21.44 -12.50
N ARG A 248 -4.78 20.53 -12.42
CA ARG A 248 -3.38 20.79 -12.83
C ARG A 248 -2.98 20.07 -14.13
N LEU A 249 -3.79 19.17 -14.64
CA LEU A 249 -3.66 18.46 -15.93
C LEU A 249 -4.63 19.01 -16.99
#